data_75ed473988c2bd525f0f408c13c9514d
#
_entry.id   75ed473988c2bd525f0f408c13c9514d
#
_cell.length_a   1.000
_cell.length_b   1.000
_cell.length_c   1.000
_cell.angle_alpha   90.00
_cell.angle_beta   90.00
_cell.angle_gamma   90.00
#
_symmetry.space_group_name_H-M   'P 1'
#
loop_
_entity.id
_entity.type
_entity.pdbx_description
1 polymer ?
#
loop_
_entity_poly.entity_id
_entity_poly.type
_entity_poly.pdbx_seq_one_letter_code
_entity_poly.pdbx_strand_id
1 'polypeptide(L)'
;MGNYEKADIDLLKSLEIRPDDPYSLNYLAYSWLERNYKIEEAIQMLERAYNEKENDPYITDSVGWGYYIIGDYQSAEKYLRRAVELMPEDPIVNDHYGDVLWQLNRKMQANYFWKNVLQF
;
A
#
# COMPACT_ATOMS: atom_id res chain seq x y z
N MET A 1 -6.16 -7.84 -19.15
CA MET A 1 -7.58 -7.91 -18.77
C MET A 1 -7.92 -9.29 -18.23
N GLY A 2 -7.84 -10.36 -19.03
CA GLY A 2 -8.12 -11.70 -18.55
C GLY A 2 -7.25 -12.16 -17.39
N ASN A 3 -6.01 -11.68 -17.30
CA ASN A 3 -5.09 -12.05 -16.24
C ASN A 3 -5.53 -11.51 -14.86
N TYR A 4 -6.11 -10.30 -14.83
CA TYR A 4 -6.59 -9.73 -13.56
C TYR A 4 -7.83 -10.46 -13.06
N GLU A 5 -8.74 -10.78 -13.96
CA GLU A 5 -9.95 -11.51 -13.58
C GLU A 5 -9.63 -12.87 -13.00
N LYS A 6 -8.70 -13.59 -13.62
CA LYS A 6 -8.27 -14.89 -13.15
C LYS A 6 -7.57 -14.81 -11.79
N ALA A 7 -6.68 -13.84 -11.63
CA ALA A 7 -5.99 -13.63 -10.36
C ALA A 7 -6.99 -13.26 -9.25
N ASP A 8 -7.96 -12.38 -9.55
CA ASP A 8 -9.00 -12.01 -8.61
C ASP A 8 -9.82 -13.22 -8.18
N ILE A 9 -10.20 -14.08 -9.11
CA ILE A 9 -10.96 -15.30 -8.81
C ILE A 9 -10.20 -16.20 -7.85
N ASP A 10 -8.92 -16.42 -8.11
CA ASP A 10 -8.07 -17.26 -7.26
C ASP A 10 -7.93 -16.69 -5.85
N LEU A 11 -7.72 -15.38 -5.75
CA LEU A 11 -7.60 -14.70 -4.45
C LEU A 11 -8.92 -14.68 -3.69
N LEU A 12 -10.04 -14.48 -4.40
CA LEU A 12 -11.36 -14.52 -3.77
C LEU A 12 -11.67 -15.92 -3.25
N LYS A 13 -11.28 -16.97 -3.98
CA LYS A 13 -11.43 -18.33 -3.49
C LYS A 13 -10.60 -18.58 -2.23
N SER A 14 -9.37 -18.07 -2.21
CA SER A 14 -8.52 -18.16 -1.02
C SER A 14 -9.18 -17.50 0.18
N LEU A 15 -9.83 -16.36 -0.02
CA LEU A 15 -10.52 -15.63 1.03
C LEU A 15 -11.83 -16.30 1.47
N GLU A 16 -12.44 -17.13 0.63
CA GLU A 16 -13.59 -17.95 1.05
C GLU A 16 -13.17 -18.95 2.12
N ILE A 17 -11.95 -19.48 2.01
CA ILE A 17 -11.41 -20.45 2.96
C ILE A 17 -10.83 -19.74 4.18
N ARG A 18 -10.14 -18.63 3.96
CA ARG A 18 -9.51 -17.83 5.01
C ARG A 18 -9.85 -16.37 4.81
N PRO A 19 -11.02 -15.91 5.33
CA PRO A 19 -11.48 -14.55 5.07
C PRO A 19 -10.55 -13.44 5.54
N ASP A 20 -9.73 -13.70 6.53
CA ASP A 20 -8.82 -12.71 7.10
C ASP A 20 -7.36 -12.99 6.80
N ASP A 21 -7.06 -13.84 5.79
CA ASP A 21 -5.68 -14.07 5.40
C ASP A 21 -5.05 -12.76 4.92
N PRO A 22 -4.07 -12.22 5.68
CA PRO A 22 -3.54 -10.87 5.38
C PRO A 22 -2.84 -10.77 4.04
N TYR A 23 -2.20 -11.83 3.59
CA TYR A 23 -1.47 -11.80 2.33
C TYR A 23 -2.43 -11.81 1.14
N SER A 24 -3.47 -12.63 1.19
CA SER A 24 -4.50 -12.63 0.15
C SER A 24 -5.24 -11.31 0.09
N LEU A 25 -5.60 -10.74 1.25
CA LEU A 25 -6.23 -9.42 1.32
C LEU A 25 -5.32 -8.35 0.70
N ASN A 26 -4.04 -8.38 1.04
CA ASN A 26 -3.09 -7.40 0.54
C ASN A 26 -2.93 -7.48 -0.99
N TYR A 27 -2.73 -8.68 -1.53
CA TYR A 27 -2.53 -8.85 -2.97
C TYR A 27 -3.76 -8.41 -3.76
N LEU A 28 -4.94 -8.86 -3.34
CA LEU A 28 -6.16 -8.52 -4.04
C LEU A 28 -6.44 -7.02 -3.97
N ALA A 29 -6.36 -6.45 -2.77
CA ALA A 29 -6.64 -5.04 -2.56
C ALA A 29 -5.64 -4.15 -3.30
N TYR A 30 -4.35 -4.48 -3.24
CA TYR A 30 -3.34 -3.70 -3.95
C TYR A 30 -3.59 -3.73 -5.46
N SER A 31 -3.92 -4.89 -6.01
CA SER A 31 -4.28 -5.01 -7.41
C SER A 31 -5.48 -4.13 -7.77
N TRP A 32 -6.48 -4.09 -6.91
CA TRP A 32 -7.65 -3.21 -7.12
C TRP A 32 -7.24 -1.74 -7.09
N LEU A 33 -6.36 -1.34 -6.17
CA LEU A 33 -5.85 0.03 -6.13
C LEU A 33 -5.14 0.41 -7.44
N GLU A 34 -4.29 -0.48 -7.94
CA GLU A 34 -3.54 -0.24 -9.18
C GLU A 34 -4.47 -0.07 -10.38
N ARG A 35 -5.61 -0.75 -10.38
CA ARG A 35 -6.60 -0.68 -11.45
C ARG A 35 -7.68 0.38 -11.22
N ASN A 36 -7.55 1.14 -10.14
CA ASN A 36 -8.56 2.13 -9.73
C ASN A 36 -9.96 1.49 -9.61
N TYR A 37 -10.02 0.32 -9.01
CA TYR A 37 -11.20 -0.51 -8.93
C TYR A 37 -11.55 -0.77 -7.46
N LYS A 38 -12.80 -0.49 -7.08
CA LYS A 38 -13.32 -0.72 -5.71
C LYS A 38 -12.39 -0.19 -4.62
N ILE A 39 -11.97 1.06 -4.77
CA ILE A 39 -10.93 1.66 -3.93
C ILE A 39 -11.30 1.61 -2.44
N GLU A 40 -12.54 1.95 -2.08
CA GLU A 40 -12.97 1.96 -0.68
C GLU A 40 -12.93 0.56 -0.08
N GLU A 41 -13.42 -0.43 -0.81
CA GLU A 41 -13.38 -1.83 -0.37
C GLU A 41 -11.94 -2.31 -0.23
N ALA A 42 -11.08 -1.92 -1.17
CA ALA A 42 -9.67 -2.29 -1.12
C ALA A 42 -9.00 -1.74 0.15
N ILE A 43 -9.28 -0.49 0.51
CA ILE A 43 -8.73 0.11 1.73
C ILE A 43 -9.21 -0.64 2.97
N GLN A 44 -10.49 -1.00 3.03
CA GLN A 44 -11.02 -1.78 4.15
C GLN A 44 -10.34 -3.14 4.27
N MET A 45 -10.10 -3.80 3.15
CA MET A 45 -9.38 -5.07 3.13
C MET A 45 -7.95 -4.91 3.63
N LEU A 46 -7.29 -3.84 3.24
CA LEU A 46 -5.93 -3.55 3.68
C LEU A 46 -5.86 -3.23 5.17
N GLU A 47 -6.85 -2.53 5.70
CA GLU A 47 -6.91 -2.28 7.15
C GLU A 47 -7.08 -3.58 7.92
N ARG A 48 -7.90 -4.50 7.42
CA ARG A 48 -8.04 -5.82 8.03
C ARG A 48 -6.73 -6.59 7.99
N ALA A 49 -6.03 -6.57 6.86
CA ALA A 49 -4.71 -7.20 6.73
C ALA A 49 -3.71 -6.57 7.70
N TYR A 50 -3.72 -5.25 7.81
CA TYR A 50 -2.82 -4.53 8.71
C TYR A 50 -3.06 -4.93 10.17
N ASN A 51 -4.32 -5.07 10.58
CA ASN A 51 -4.63 -5.47 11.94
C ASN A 51 -4.06 -6.84 12.30
N GLU A 52 -3.95 -7.73 11.30
CA GLU A 52 -3.34 -9.05 11.49
C GLU A 52 -1.81 -9.01 11.46
N LYS A 53 -1.22 -8.08 10.71
CA LYS A 53 0.22 -8.01 10.47
C LYS A 53 0.72 -6.56 10.53
N GLU A 54 0.64 -5.93 11.70
CA GLU A 54 0.98 -4.53 11.88
C GLU A 54 2.44 -4.18 11.56
N ASN A 55 3.33 -5.17 11.65
CA ASN A 55 4.75 -4.96 11.37
C ASN A 55 5.19 -5.47 10.00
N ASP A 56 4.25 -5.86 9.15
CA ASP A 56 4.59 -6.23 7.77
C ASP A 56 4.73 -4.96 6.94
N PRO A 57 5.92 -4.67 6.39
CA PRO A 57 6.15 -3.43 5.67
C PRO A 57 5.36 -3.33 4.38
N TYR A 58 5.11 -4.44 3.69
CA TYR A 58 4.38 -4.44 2.42
C TYR A 58 2.90 -4.13 2.64
N ILE A 59 2.30 -4.71 3.66
CA ILE A 59 0.91 -4.43 4.02
C ILE A 59 0.77 -2.99 4.50
N THR A 60 1.70 -2.53 5.33
CA THR A 60 1.72 -1.15 5.82
C THR A 60 1.82 -0.15 4.67
N ASP A 61 2.72 -0.41 3.71
CA ASP A 61 2.86 0.42 2.52
C ASP A 61 1.57 0.43 1.70
N SER A 62 0.94 -0.73 1.52
CA SER A 62 -0.30 -0.82 0.74
C SER A 62 -1.43 -0.01 1.35
N VAL A 63 -1.59 -0.05 2.68
CA VAL A 63 -2.60 0.77 3.36
C VAL A 63 -2.34 2.24 3.11
N GLY A 64 -1.09 2.67 3.30
CA GLY A 64 -0.71 4.06 3.07
C GLY A 64 -0.96 4.50 1.64
N TRP A 65 -0.67 3.65 0.68
CA TRP A 65 -0.90 3.95 -0.72
C TRP A 65 -2.39 4.09 -1.05
N GLY A 66 -3.23 3.26 -0.43
CA GLY A 66 -4.69 3.39 -0.56
C GLY A 66 -5.18 4.76 -0.09
N TYR A 67 -4.73 5.22 1.06
CA TYR A 67 -5.08 6.55 1.55
C TYR A 67 -4.55 7.66 0.64
N TYR A 68 -3.36 7.48 0.08
CA TYR A 68 -2.81 8.43 -0.88
C TYR A 68 -3.74 8.58 -2.10
N ILE A 69 -4.21 7.47 -2.62
CA ILE A 69 -5.07 7.46 -3.82
C ILE A 69 -6.37 8.24 -3.59
N ILE A 70 -6.96 8.14 -2.41
CA ILE A 70 -8.20 8.88 -2.10
C ILE A 70 -7.94 10.31 -1.63
N GLY A 71 -6.68 10.73 -1.57
CA GLY A 71 -6.34 12.10 -1.22
C GLY A 71 -6.23 12.37 0.28
N ASP A 72 -6.31 11.34 1.12
CA ASP A 72 -6.11 11.49 2.56
C ASP A 72 -4.60 11.38 2.86
N TYR A 73 -3.90 12.47 2.59
CA TYR A 73 -2.44 12.47 2.66
C TYR A 73 -1.91 12.38 4.08
N GLN A 74 -2.65 12.86 5.06
CA GLN A 74 -2.21 12.75 6.45
C GLN A 74 -2.23 11.30 6.94
N SER A 75 -3.30 10.57 6.64
CA SER A 75 -3.34 9.14 6.95
C SER A 75 -2.29 8.38 6.16
N ALA A 76 -2.13 8.70 4.88
CA ALA A 76 -1.11 8.08 4.04
C ALA A 76 0.29 8.27 4.62
N GLU A 77 0.61 9.48 5.06
CA GLU A 77 1.93 9.79 5.63
C GLU A 77 2.22 8.93 6.86
N LYS A 78 1.24 8.75 7.70
CA LYS A 78 1.38 7.96 8.92
C LYS A 78 1.79 6.52 8.61
N TYR A 79 1.09 5.87 7.67
CA TYR A 79 1.39 4.48 7.30
C TYR A 79 2.67 4.37 6.49
N LEU A 80 2.90 5.27 5.53
CA LEU A 80 4.08 5.22 4.69
C LEU A 80 5.36 5.54 5.47
N ARG A 81 5.28 6.43 6.46
CA ARG A 81 6.40 6.66 7.37
C ARG A 81 6.77 5.38 8.12
N ARG A 82 5.76 4.67 8.61
CA ARG A 82 5.99 3.40 9.31
C ARG A 82 6.61 2.37 8.36
N ALA A 83 6.14 2.31 7.12
CA ALA A 83 6.69 1.38 6.12
C ALA A 83 8.17 1.67 5.85
N VAL A 84 8.54 2.95 5.73
CA VAL A 84 9.96 3.34 5.55
C VAL A 84 10.78 2.95 6.78
N GLU A 85 10.24 3.10 7.99
CA GLU A 85 10.92 2.67 9.21
C GLU A 85 11.19 1.16 9.20
N LEU A 86 10.24 0.38 8.67
CA LEU A 86 10.35 -1.08 8.60
C LEU A 86 11.26 -1.54 7.46
N MET A 87 11.26 -0.82 6.34
CA MET A 87 12.06 -1.15 5.14
C MET A 87 12.70 0.10 4.56
N PRO A 88 13.74 0.65 5.23
CA PRO A 88 14.33 1.92 4.79
C PRO A 88 15.03 1.86 3.44
N GLU A 89 15.36 0.68 2.94
CA GLU A 89 16.08 0.53 1.68
C GLU A 89 15.17 0.10 0.51
N ASP A 90 13.88 -0.08 0.74
CA ASP A 90 12.98 -0.48 -0.34
C ASP A 90 12.67 0.71 -1.25
N PRO A 91 12.97 0.61 -2.57
CA PRO A 91 12.76 1.73 -3.48
C PRO A 91 11.30 2.11 -3.66
N ILE A 92 10.38 1.15 -3.66
CA ILE A 92 8.95 1.43 -3.84
C ILE A 92 8.41 2.17 -2.62
N VAL A 93 8.76 1.72 -1.42
CA VAL A 93 8.33 2.35 -0.17
C VAL A 93 8.84 3.79 -0.08
N ASN A 94 10.13 4.01 -0.42
CA ASN A 94 10.71 5.35 -0.44
C ASN A 94 10.02 6.25 -1.46
N ASP A 95 9.70 5.71 -2.63
CA ASP A 95 9.02 6.47 -3.68
C ASP A 95 7.62 6.90 -3.23
N HIS A 96 6.86 5.97 -2.67
CA HIS A 96 5.53 6.27 -2.15
C HIS A 96 5.57 7.33 -1.04
N TYR A 97 6.53 7.21 -0.13
CA TYR A 97 6.66 8.18 0.96
C TYR A 97 7.04 9.56 0.41
N GLY A 98 7.94 9.61 -0.57
CA GLY A 98 8.27 10.86 -1.24
C GLY A 98 7.04 11.51 -1.86
N ASP A 99 6.19 10.71 -2.53
CA ASP A 99 4.98 11.22 -3.17
C ASP A 99 4.03 11.87 -2.17
N VAL A 100 3.82 11.25 -1.01
CA VAL A 100 2.91 11.81 0.00
C VAL A 100 3.51 13.07 0.65
N LEU A 101 4.81 13.09 0.89
CA LEU A 101 5.48 14.27 1.44
C LEU A 101 5.37 15.46 0.49
N TRP A 102 5.48 15.20 -0.80
CA TRP A 102 5.31 16.25 -1.82
C TRP A 102 3.90 16.84 -1.74
N GLN A 103 2.88 16.01 -1.63
CA GLN A 103 1.50 16.46 -1.53
C GLN A 103 1.24 17.25 -0.24
N LEU A 104 1.99 16.95 0.82
CA LEU A 104 1.91 17.68 2.09
C LEU A 104 2.78 18.95 2.09
N ASN A 105 3.34 19.31 0.94
CA ASN A 105 4.20 20.48 0.77
C ASN A 105 5.51 20.39 1.57
N ARG A 106 5.97 19.17 1.82
CA ARG A 106 7.26 18.89 2.49
C ARG A 106 8.28 18.47 1.43
N LYS A 107 8.58 19.38 0.53
CA LYS A 107 9.30 19.09 -0.73
C LYS A 107 10.76 18.70 -0.53
N MET A 108 11.44 19.30 0.46
CA MET A 108 12.83 18.91 0.73
C MET A 108 12.93 17.48 1.23
N GLN A 109 12.00 17.09 2.11
CA GLN A 109 11.93 15.71 2.60
C GLN A 109 11.55 14.74 1.48
N ALA A 110 10.59 15.12 0.62
CA ALA A 110 10.23 14.30 -0.52
C ALA A 110 11.44 14.01 -1.41
N ASN A 111 12.22 15.05 -1.70
CA ASN A 111 13.43 14.89 -2.51
C ASN A 111 14.44 13.95 -1.86
N TYR A 112 14.57 14.00 -0.54
CA TYR A 112 15.45 13.10 0.18
C TYR A 112 15.07 11.63 -0.07
N PHE A 113 13.79 11.30 0.06
CA PHE A 113 13.33 9.92 -0.13
C PHE A 113 13.39 9.49 -1.59
N TRP A 114 13.10 10.38 -2.52
CA TRP A 114 13.23 10.07 -3.95
C TRP A 114 14.68 9.82 -4.35
N LYS A 115 15.62 10.53 -3.77
CA LYS A 115 17.04 10.28 -4.03
C LYS A 115 17.47 8.91 -3.56
N ASN A 116 16.89 8.43 -2.46
CA ASN A 116 17.19 7.09 -1.97
C ASN A 116 16.81 6.01 -3.00
N VAL A 117 15.75 6.23 -3.77
CA VAL A 117 15.33 5.30 -4.82
C VAL A 117 16.43 5.04 -5.83
N LEU A 118 17.21 6.08 -6.16
CA LEU A 118 18.28 6.00 -7.15
C LEU A 118 19.54 5.31 -6.63
N GLN A 119 19.65 5.12 -5.33
CA GLN A 119 20.81 4.50 -4.69
C GLN A 119 20.68 2.99 -4.52
N PHE A 120 19.49 2.47 -4.65
CA PHE A 120 19.18 1.05 -4.39
C PHE A 120 19.24 0.16 -5.64
#